data_fde7a20ed9ff07b0686214c05f2336e7
#
_entry.id   fde7a20ed9ff07b0686214c05f2336e7
#
_cell.length_a   1.000
_cell.length_b   1.000
_cell.length_c   1.000
_cell.angle_alpha   90.00
_cell.angle_beta   90.00
_cell.angle_gamma   90.00
#
_symmetry.space_group_name_H-M   'P 1'
#
loop_
_entity.id
_entity.type
_entity.pdbx_description
1 polymer ?
#
loop_
_entity_poly.entity_id
_entity_poly.type
_entity_poly.pdbx_seq_one_letter_code
_entity_poly.pdbx_strand_id
1 'polypeptide(L)'
;GNGGLGRLAACFLDSIANLGLNGDGIGLNYHLGLFKQVFENGKQKEVPNPWIGKDSWLVPTDVAYTINFGEISVVSRMYDINVYGEKRTNKLHLFDVETVDESIVKGDSIDFDKSDIAKNLTLFLYPDDSDEQGRLLRIYQQYFMVSNGARLILDECRDKCINTGKTFKNLPDLAVIQINDTHPTMVIPELIRLLTENGDIDGSPITMDEAIDIVSKSCAYTNHTILAETLEK
;
A
#
# COMPACT_ATOMS: atom_id res chain seq x y z
N GLY A 1 19.86 -3.53 -6.80
CA GLY A 1 18.98 -2.39 -6.64
C GLY A 1 18.10 -2.25 -7.85
N ASN A 2 16.82 -2.10 -7.64
CA ASN A 2 15.85 -2.08 -8.71
C ASN A 2 15.07 -0.78 -8.65
N GLY A 3 15.49 0.20 -9.37
CA GLY A 3 14.84 1.48 -9.47
C GLY A 3 14.99 2.37 -8.24
N GLY A 4 14.72 3.64 -8.41
CA GLY A 4 14.92 4.68 -7.42
C GLY A 4 13.69 5.04 -6.57
N LEU A 5 12.48 4.69 -7.04
CA LEU A 5 11.23 5.16 -6.42
C LEU A 5 11.09 4.73 -4.95
N GLY A 6 11.30 3.44 -4.67
CA GLY A 6 11.21 2.92 -3.30
C GLY A 6 12.32 3.48 -2.38
N ARG A 7 13.54 3.63 -2.88
CA ARG A 7 14.62 4.27 -2.12
C ARG A 7 14.32 5.74 -1.86
N LEU A 8 13.80 6.45 -2.83
CA LEU A 8 13.42 7.85 -2.69
C LEU A 8 12.34 8.01 -1.61
N ALA A 9 11.31 7.17 -1.61
CA ALA A 9 10.27 7.15 -0.58
C ALA A 9 10.85 6.93 0.83
N ALA A 10 11.77 5.97 0.98
CA ALA A 10 12.46 5.72 2.25
C ALA A 10 13.26 6.94 2.72
N CYS A 11 13.98 7.61 1.83
CA CYS A 11 14.73 8.83 2.16
C CYS A 11 13.80 9.98 2.56
N PHE A 12 12.65 10.14 1.91
CA PHE A 12 11.67 11.14 2.30
C PHE A 12 11.08 10.88 3.69
N LEU A 13 10.72 9.64 4.00
CA LEU A 13 10.20 9.28 5.32
C LEU A 13 11.23 9.60 6.42
N ASP A 14 12.49 9.26 6.20
CA ASP A 14 13.58 9.58 7.12
C ASP A 14 13.73 11.10 7.29
N SER A 15 13.75 11.86 6.20
CA SER A 15 13.87 13.32 6.22
C SER A 15 12.69 13.98 6.93
N ILE A 16 11.47 13.54 6.69
CA ILE A 16 10.25 14.05 7.32
C ILE A 16 10.34 13.88 8.84
N ALA A 17 10.75 12.69 9.31
CA ALA A 17 10.91 12.43 10.73
C ALA A 17 12.02 13.30 11.36
N ASN A 18 13.17 13.45 10.69
CA ASN A 18 14.30 14.27 11.16
C ASN A 18 13.94 15.76 11.22
N LEU A 19 13.11 16.24 10.30
CA LEU A 19 12.59 17.62 10.34
C LEU A 19 11.52 17.84 11.42
N GLY A 20 11.05 16.79 12.07
CA GLY A 20 10.01 16.86 13.08
C GLY A 20 8.59 17.02 12.50
N LEU A 21 8.43 16.71 11.21
CA LEU A 21 7.13 16.77 10.53
C LEU A 21 6.34 15.49 10.74
N ASN A 22 5.02 15.60 10.80
CA ASN A 22 4.13 14.45 10.86
C ASN A 22 3.93 13.90 9.44
N GLY A 23 4.45 12.71 9.17
CA GLY A 23 4.28 12.06 7.88
C GLY A 23 4.54 10.57 7.97
N ASP A 24 3.52 9.79 7.68
CA ASP A 24 3.56 8.34 7.70
C ASP A 24 3.56 7.78 6.27
N GLY A 25 4.19 6.63 6.08
CA GLY A 25 4.15 5.89 4.82
C GLY A 25 3.09 4.78 4.86
N ILE A 26 2.57 4.43 3.69
CA ILE A 26 1.65 3.30 3.51
C ILE A 26 2.19 2.40 2.41
N GLY A 27 2.24 1.11 2.66
CA GLY A 27 2.74 0.11 1.72
C GLY A 27 2.22 -1.29 2.04
N LEU A 28 2.85 -2.28 1.43
CA LEU A 28 2.53 -3.70 1.65
C LEU A 28 3.70 -4.42 2.31
N ASN A 29 3.37 -5.41 3.13
CA ASN A 29 4.34 -6.30 3.74
C ASN A 29 4.58 -7.50 2.81
N TYR A 30 5.61 -7.41 1.97
CA TYR A 30 5.96 -8.51 1.08
C TYR A 30 6.83 -9.55 1.79
N HIS A 31 6.46 -10.82 1.69
CA HIS A 31 7.19 -11.93 2.32
C HIS A 31 8.50 -12.25 1.60
N LEU A 32 8.50 -12.11 0.27
CA LEU A 32 9.66 -12.32 -0.58
C LEU A 32 10.01 -11.00 -1.27
N GLY A 33 11.18 -10.48 -0.94
CA GLY A 33 11.68 -9.19 -1.45
C GLY A 33 12.21 -9.28 -2.88
N LEU A 34 13.24 -8.48 -3.16
CA LEU A 34 13.96 -8.56 -4.41
C LEU A 34 14.62 -9.93 -4.54
N PHE A 35 14.60 -10.50 -5.74
CA PHE A 35 15.18 -11.81 -6.01
C PHE A 35 16.67 -11.85 -5.65
N LYS A 36 17.09 -12.91 -4.98
CA LYS A 36 18.50 -13.21 -4.80
C LYS A 36 19.09 -13.71 -6.13
N GLN A 37 20.20 -13.13 -6.53
CA GLN A 37 20.91 -13.56 -7.73
C GLN A 37 21.92 -14.64 -7.36
N VAL A 38 21.85 -15.77 -8.04
CA VAL A 38 22.79 -16.89 -7.90
C VAL A 38 23.36 -17.28 -9.25
N PHE A 39 24.47 -17.97 -9.26
CA PHE A 39 25.06 -18.54 -10.48
C PHE A 39 24.92 -20.07 -10.46
N GLU A 40 24.33 -20.61 -11.51
CA GLU A 40 24.16 -22.03 -11.69
C GLU A 40 24.58 -22.42 -13.13
N ASN A 41 25.52 -23.35 -13.24
CA ASN A 41 26.08 -23.78 -14.54
C ASN A 41 26.61 -22.61 -15.42
N GLY A 42 27.22 -21.60 -14.77
CA GLY A 42 27.75 -20.42 -15.46
C GLY A 42 26.72 -19.41 -15.93
N LYS A 43 25.45 -19.59 -15.56
CA LYS A 43 24.35 -18.67 -15.87
C LYS A 43 23.82 -18.02 -14.59
N GLN A 44 23.44 -16.77 -14.70
CA GLN A 44 22.73 -16.04 -13.63
C GLN A 44 21.31 -16.57 -13.52
N LYS A 45 20.84 -16.79 -12.29
CA LYS A 45 19.51 -17.26 -11.96
C LYS A 45 18.95 -16.46 -10.79
N GLU A 46 17.67 -16.14 -10.85
CA GLU A 46 16.93 -15.53 -9.77
C GLU A 46 16.27 -16.61 -8.92
N VAL A 47 16.38 -16.44 -7.60
CA VAL A 47 15.72 -17.32 -6.63
C VAL A 47 14.98 -16.48 -5.58
N PRO A 48 13.96 -17.03 -4.90
CA PRO A 48 13.27 -16.35 -3.83
C PRO A 48 14.22 -15.85 -2.74
N ASN A 49 13.96 -14.67 -2.22
CA ASN A 49 14.76 -14.05 -1.17
C ASN A 49 13.87 -13.69 0.01
N PRO A 50 13.64 -14.61 0.96
CA PRO A 50 12.94 -14.30 2.20
C PRO A 50 13.77 -13.33 3.02
N TRP A 51 13.15 -12.21 3.40
CA TRP A 51 13.84 -11.13 4.13
C TRP A 51 13.19 -10.79 5.47
N ILE A 52 11.98 -11.31 5.69
CA ILE A 52 11.28 -11.17 6.96
C ILE A 52 11.72 -12.33 7.86
N GLY A 53 12.56 -12.02 8.83
CA GLY A 53 13.01 -12.98 9.83
C GLY A 53 12.24 -12.89 11.14
N LYS A 54 12.56 -13.80 12.09
CA LYS A 54 11.99 -13.80 13.44
C LYS A 54 12.27 -12.50 14.22
N ASP A 55 13.34 -11.81 13.89
CA ASP A 55 13.78 -10.57 14.51
C ASP A 55 13.45 -9.35 13.63
N SER A 56 12.37 -9.41 12.90
CA SER A 56 11.94 -8.32 12.04
C SER A 56 11.53 -7.10 12.88
N TRP A 57 11.68 -5.90 12.31
CA TRP A 57 11.24 -4.64 12.93
C TRP A 57 9.73 -4.41 12.85
N LEU A 58 8.99 -5.35 12.31
CA LEU A 58 7.54 -5.29 12.16
C LEU A 58 6.86 -5.39 13.52
N VAL A 59 6.02 -4.42 13.82
CA VAL A 59 5.19 -4.40 15.02
C VAL A 59 3.75 -4.71 14.60
N PRO A 60 3.18 -5.85 15.02
CA PRO A 60 1.80 -6.17 14.71
C PRO A 60 0.85 -5.16 15.38
N THR A 61 -0.24 -4.83 14.68
CA THR A 61 -1.31 -3.96 15.19
C THR A 61 -2.65 -4.69 15.21
N ASP A 62 -3.65 -4.09 15.86
CA ASP A 62 -5.03 -4.62 15.86
C ASP A 62 -5.85 -4.13 14.64
N VAL A 63 -5.25 -3.34 13.76
CA VAL A 63 -5.94 -2.82 12.57
C VAL A 63 -6.05 -3.92 11.53
N ALA A 64 -7.27 -4.24 11.16
CA ALA A 64 -7.60 -5.21 10.13
C ALA A 64 -8.78 -4.71 9.29
N TYR A 65 -8.74 -4.97 7.99
CA TYR A 65 -9.80 -4.61 7.06
C TYR A 65 -10.16 -5.79 6.17
N THR A 66 -11.41 -5.85 5.75
CA THR A 66 -11.85 -6.76 4.68
C THR A 66 -11.82 -6.01 3.36
N ILE A 67 -11.05 -6.51 2.41
CA ILE A 67 -10.91 -5.93 1.07
C ILE A 67 -11.58 -6.86 0.06
N ASN A 68 -12.44 -6.30 -0.78
CA ASN A 68 -13.23 -7.04 -1.75
C ASN A 68 -12.68 -6.81 -3.17
N PHE A 69 -12.50 -7.91 -3.90
CA PHE A 69 -12.14 -7.95 -5.31
C PHE A 69 -13.27 -8.65 -6.08
N GLY A 70 -14.39 -7.95 -6.27
CA GLY A 70 -15.60 -8.58 -6.80
C GLY A 70 -16.13 -9.63 -5.84
N GLU A 71 -16.11 -10.89 -6.26
CA GLU A 71 -16.58 -12.02 -5.45
C GLU A 71 -15.54 -12.54 -4.44
N ILE A 72 -14.29 -12.13 -4.56
CA ILE A 72 -13.20 -12.55 -3.67
C ILE A 72 -13.05 -11.52 -2.56
N SER A 73 -13.05 -11.98 -1.32
CA SER A 73 -12.77 -11.16 -0.14
C SER A 73 -11.54 -11.68 0.58
N VAL A 74 -10.67 -10.77 0.99
CA VAL A 74 -9.49 -11.08 1.81
C VAL A 74 -9.47 -10.22 3.07
N VAL A 75 -8.90 -10.73 4.14
CA VAL A 75 -8.66 -9.97 5.36
C VAL A 75 -7.22 -9.48 5.37
N SER A 76 -7.04 -8.19 5.57
CA SER A 76 -5.74 -7.58 5.75
C SER A 76 -5.47 -7.30 7.22
N ARG A 77 -4.19 -7.33 7.58
CA ARG A 77 -3.68 -6.86 8.88
C ARG A 77 -2.57 -5.84 8.67
N MET A 78 -2.58 -4.80 9.48
CA MET A 78 -1.55 -3.77 9.45
C MET A 78 -0.40 -4.11 10.42
N TYR A 79 0.82 -3.90 9.93
CA TYR A 79 2.06 -3.94 10.70
C TYR A 79 2.75 -2.60 10.59
N ASP A 80 3.35 -2.14 11.66
CA ASP A 80 4.08 -0.88 11.70
C ASP A 80 5.58 -1.10 11.73
N ILE A 81 6.31 -0.22 11.05
CA ILE A 81 7.73 0.00 11.25
C ILE A 81 7.92 1.43 11.74
N ASN A 82 8.66 1.61 12.84
CA ASN A 82 8.98 2.94 13.33
C ASN A 82 10.05 3.60 12.44
N VAL A 83 9.80 4.83 12.06
CA VAL A 83 10.73 5.69 11.33
C VAL A 83 11.28 6.72 12.32
N TYR A 84 12.46 6.44 12.85
CA TYR A 84 13.07 7.26 13.90
C TYR A 84 13.74 8.48 13.31
N GLY A 85 13.39 9.65 13.80
CA GLY A 85 14.06 10.91 13.53
C GLY A 85 14.56 11.56 14.83
N GLU A 86 15.40 12.58 14.72
CA GLU A 86 15.90 13.32 15.90
C GLU A 86 14.80 14.01 16.69
N LYS A 87 13.76 14.49 16.00
CA LYS A 87 12.71 15.30 16.61
C LYS A 87 11.38 14.56 16.73
N ARG A 88 11.17 13.50 15.98
CA ARG A 88 9.91 12.78 15.90
C ARG A 88 10.11 11.36 15.41
N THR A 89 9.28 10.46 15.90
CA THR A 89 9.12 9.11 15.33
C THR A 89 7.81 9.05 14.56
N ASN A 90 7.89 8.79 13.27
CA ASN A 90 6.76 8.52 12.39
C ASN A 90 6.64 7.00 12.14
N LYS A 91 5.71 6.59 11.31
CA LYS A 91 5.47 5.18 11.02
C LYS A 91 5.42 4.89 9.53
N LEU A 92 5.81 3.69 9.18
CA LEU A 92 5.52 3.05 7.92
C LEU A 92 4.49 1.95 8.20
N HIS A 93 3.28 2.13 7.71
CA HIS A 93 2.18 1.18 7.84
C HIS A 93 2.23 0.20 6.67
N LEU A 94 2.42 -1.08 6.96
CA LEU A 94 2.49 -2.15 5.96
C LEU A 94 1.31 -3.10 6.14
N PHE A 95 0.54 -3.28 5.07
CA PHE A 95 -0.59 -4.20 5.05
C PHE A 95 -0.20 -5.55 4.47
N ASP A 96 -0.72 -6.60 5.07
CA ASP A 96 -0.49 -7.99 4.68
C ASP A 96 -1.82 -8.72 4.59
N VAL A 97 -1.94 -9.67 3.66
CA VAL A 97 -3.09 -10.56 3.62
C VAL A 97 -2.91 -11.66 4.66
N GLU A 98 -3.90 -11.88 5.53
CA GLU A 98 -3.77 -12.85 6.63
C GLU A 98 -3.59 -14.30 6.18
N THR A 99 -4.02 -14.60 4.97
CA THR A 99 -4.00 -15.96 4.41
C THR A 99 -2.79 -16.22 3.50
N VAL A 100 -1.79 -15.33 3.49
CA VAL A 100 -0.58 -15.52 2.69
C VAL A 100 0.05 -16.87 2.97
N ASP A 101 0.48 -17.57 1.92
CA ASP A 101 1.04 -18.92 2.00
C ASP A 101 2.35 -19.02 1.22
N GLU A 102 3.47 -18.97 1.94
CA GLU A 102 4.79 -19.08 1.34
C GLU A 102 5.06 -20.48 0.74
N SER A 103 4.32 -21.50 1.17
CA SER A 103 4.51 -22.88 0.72
C SER A 103 4.10 -23.13 -0.74
N ILE A 104 3.37 -22.19 -1.35
CA ILE A 104 3.01 -22.25 -2.77
C ILE A 104 4.23 -22.04 -3.69
N VAL A 105 5.30 -21.46 -3.17
CA VAL A 105 6.58 -21.31 -3.87
C VAL A 105 7.43 -22.55 -3.61
N LYS A 106 7.72 -23.31 -4.67
CA LYS A 106 8.43 -24.57 -4.54
C LYS A 106 9.92 -24.42 -4.83
N GLY A 107 10.74 -24.71 -3.82
CA GLY A 107 12.19 -24.69 -3.93
C GLY A 107 12.75 -23.32 -4.31
N ASP A 108 13.65 -23.30 -5.28
CA ASP A 108 14.27 -22.08 -5.80
C ASP A 108 13.52 -21.47 -7.00
N SER A 109 12.26 -21.86 -7.20
CA SER A 109 11.42 -21.32 -8.28
C SER A 109 10.84 -19.96 -7.88
N ILE A 110 10.70 -19.07 -8.85
CA ILE A 110 9.92 -17.83 -8.74
C ILE A 110 8.51 -17.99 -9.31
N ASP A 111 8.19 -19.18 -9.84
CA ASP A 111 6.88 -19.49 -10.39
C ASP A 111 5.92 -19.98 -9.31
N PHE A 112 4.69 -19.49 -9.36
CA PHE A 112 3.60 -19.88 -8.47
C PHE A 112 2.25 -19.68 -9.16
N ASP A 113 1.19 -20.22 -8.59
CA ASP A 113 -0.17 -19.96 -9.05
C ASP A 113 -0.59 -18.51 -8.73
N LYS A 114 -0.65 -17.68 -9.77
CA LYS A 114 -0.99 -16.25 -9.67
C LYS A 114 -2.49 -16.00 -9.53
N SER A 115 -3.33 -16.99 -9.69
CA SER A 115 -4.79 -16.84 -9.63
C SER A 115 -5.35 -16.81 -8.20
N ASP A 116 -4.68 -17.46 -7.23
CA ASP A 116 -5.12 -17.49 -5.83
C ASP A 116 -4.59 -16.31 -5.03
N ILE A 117 -5.24 -15.16 -5.19
CA ILE A 117 -4.82 -13.91 -4.54
C ILE A 117 -4.92 -13.98 -3.01
N ALA A 118 -5.76 -14.82 -2.45
CA ALA A 118 -5.82 -15.02 -1.00
C ALA A 118 -4.51 -15.55 -0.42
N LYS A 119 -3.71 -16.26 -1.22
CA LYS A 119 -2.42 -16.83 -0.81
C LYS A 119 -1.21 -16.06 -1.31
N ASN A 120 -1.34 -15.35 -2.43
CA ASN A 120 -0.16 -14.81 -3.12
C ASN A 120 -0.07 -13.29 -3.16
N LEU A 121 -1.10 -12.57 -2.72
CA LEU A 121 -1.23 -11.11 -2.92
C LEU A 121 -0.05 -10.31 -2.34
N THR A 122 0.47 -10.72 -1.19
CA THR A 122 1.62 -10.08 -0.52
C THR A 122 2.87 -10.97 -0.51
N LEU A 123 2.91 -11.97 -1.37
CA LEU A 123 4.02 -12.93 -1.39
C LEU A 123 5.28 -12.33 -2.00
N PHE A 124 5.22 -11.89 -3.26
CA PHE A 124 6.35 -11.30 -3.98
C PHE A 124 6.22 -9.80 -4.17
N LEU A 125 7.31 -9.07 -3.91
CA LEU A 125 7.41 -7.63 -4.21
C LEU A 125 7.26 -7.35 -5.72
N TYR A 126 7.90 -8.17 -6.56
CA TYR A 126 7.80 -8.10 -8.01
C TYR A 126 7.45 -9.48 -8.60
N PRO A 127 6.15 -9.84 -8.63
CA PRO A 127 5.75 -11.04 -9.35
C PRO A 127 6.03 -10.88 -10.85
N ASP A 128 6.30 -11.99 -11.51
CA ASP A 128 6.45 -12.00 -12.96
C ASP A 128 5.15 -11.54 -13.62
N ASP A 129 5.23 -10.48 -14.43
CA ASP A 129 4.10 -9.86 -15.13
C ASP A 129 4.17 -10.03 -16.66
N SER A 130 4.91 -11.04 -17.12
CA SER A 130 5.03 -11.37 -18.54
C SER A 130 3.72 -11.90 -19.13
N ASP A 131 2.86 -12.48 -18.28
CA ASP A 131 1.55 -12.99 -18.66
C ASP A 131 0.39 -12.09 -18.11
N GLU A 132 -0.82 -12.42 -18.55
CA GLU A 132 -2.01 -11.67 -18.14
C GLU A 132 -2.31 -11.81 -16.64
N GLN A 133 -2.11 -13.00 -16.09
CA GLN A 133 -2.36 -13.25 -14.66
C GLN A 133 -1.40 -12.45 -13.78
N GLY A 134 -0.13 -12.34 -14.17
CA GLY A 134 0.86 -11.54 -13.47
C GLY A 134 0.54 -10.05 -13.53
N ARG A 135 0.09 -9.55 -14.68
CA ARG A 135 -0.37 -8.16 -14.81
C ARG A 135 -1.59 -7.88 -13.93
N LEU A 136 -2.54 -8.80 -13.91
CA LEU A 136 -3.73 -8.69 -13.06
C LEU A 136 -3.37 -8.73 -11.56
N LEU A 137 -2.44 -9.61 -11.17
CA LEU A 137 -1.94 -9.67 -9.79
C LEU A 137 -1.33 -8.32 -9.35
N ARG A 138 -0.57 -7.65 -10.22
CA ARG A 138 -0.03 -6.32 -9.92
C ARG A 138 -1.13 -5.28 -9.68
N ILE A 139 -2.20 -5.32 -10.46
CA ILE A 139 -3.36 -4.44 -10.25
C ILE A 139 -4.03 -4.74 -8.91
N TYR A 140 -4.19 -6.00 -8.56
CA TYR A 140 -4.73 -6.40 -7.25
C TYR A 140 -3.84 -5.94 -6.09
N GLN A 141 -2.52 -6.02 -6.22
CA GLN A 141 -1.59 -5.50 -5.21
C GLN A 141 -1.75 -3.97 -5.04
N GLN A 142 -1.87 -3.24 -6.13
CA GLN A 142 -2.09 -1.78 -6.09
C GLN A 142 -3.41 -1.45 -5.42
N TYR A 143 -4.50 -2.11 -5.80
CA TYR A 143 -5.82 -1.91 -5.19
C TYR A 143 -5.83 -2.28 -3.70
N PHE A 144 -5.23 -3.39 -3.33
CA PHE A 144 -5.10 -3.82 -1.94
C PHE A 144 -4.39 -2.76 -1.09
N MET A 145 -3.29 -2.22 -1.58
CA MET A 145 -2.56 -1.16 -0.89
C MET A 145 -3.42 0.10 -0.71
N VAL A 146 -4.03 0.61 -1.77
CA VAL A 146 -4.77 1.88 -1.70
C VAL A 146 -6.08 1.75 -0.94
N SER A 147 -6.78 0.61 -1.03
CA SER A 147 -8.01 0.39 -0.29
C SER A 147 -7.76 0.33 1.22
N ASN A 148 -6.71 -0.36 1.65
CA ASN A 148 -6.29 -0.38 3.05
C ASN A 148 -5.86 1.03 3.52
N GLY A 149 -5.05 1.72 2.75
CA GLY A 149 -4.58 3.07 3.07
C GLY A 149 -5.72 4.08 3.17
N ALA A 150 -6.68 4.04 2.24
CA ALA A 150 -7.85 4.91 2.27
C ALA A 150 -8.70 4.69 3.52
N ARG A 151 -8.93 3.44 3.91
CA ARG A 151 -9.67 3.11 5.14
C ARG A 151 -8.95 3.60 6.39
N LEU A 152 -7.64 3.41 6.48
CA LEU A 152 -6.84 3.91 7.59
C LEU A 152 -6.93 5.44 7.71
N ILE A 153 -6.80 6.16 6.60
CA ILE A 153 -6.88 7.61 6.57
C ILE A 153 -8.25 8.10 7.04
N LEU A 154 -9.33 7.47 6.58
CA LEU A 154 -10.69 7.83 7.00
C LEU A 154 -10.95 7.48 8.47
N ASP A 155 -10.44 6.37 8.98
CA ASP A 155 -10.55 6.02 10.40
C ASP A 155 -9.80 7.02 11.28
N GLU A 156 -8.58 7.38 10.92
CA GLU A 156 -7.82 8.42 11.66
C GLU A 156 -8.49 9.79 11.59
N CYS A 157 -9.07 10.14 10.46
CA CYS A 157 -9.86 11.38 10.33
C CYS A 157 -11.09 11.35 11.24
N ARG A 158 -11.81 10.23 11.26
CA ARG A 158 -12.96 10.03 12.16
C ARG A 158 -12.56 10.20 13.61
N ASP A 159 -11.49 9.56 14.03
CA ASP A 159 -11.01 9.62 15.42
C ASP A 159 -10.64 11.05 15.84
N LYS A 160 -10.05 11.84 14.94
CA LYS A 160 -9.73 13.25 15.19
C LYS A 160 -10.96 14.16 15.19
N CYS A 161 -12.00 13.80 14.47
CA CYS A 161 -13.21 14.61 14.31
C CYS A 161 -14.29 14.31 15.35
N ILE A 162 -14.31 13.11 15.91
CA ILE A 162 -15.34 12.68 16.86
C ILE A 162 -15.42 13.65 18.03
N ASN A 163 -16.63 14.06 18.40
CA ASN A 163 -16.91 15.04 19.45
C ASN A 163 -16.39 16.49 19.19
N THR A 164 -15.95 16.80 17.97
CA THR A 164 -15.47 18.15 17.62
C THR A 164 -16.44 18.94 16.74
N GLY A 165 -17.49 18.31 16.24
CA GLY A 165 -18.40 18.89 15.24
C GLY A 165 -17.81 18.92 13.81
N LYS A 166 -16.60 18.41 13.62
CA LYS A 166 -15.99 18.23 12.29
C LYS A 166 -16.43 16.91 11.66
N THR A 167 -16.34 16.82 10.33
CA THR A 167 -16.72 15.66 9.54
C THR A 167 -15.66 15.32 8.49
N PHE A 168 -15.89 14.35 7.64
CA PHE A 168 -14.99 14.05 6.52
C PHE A 168 -14.78 15.22 5.55
N LYS A 169 -15.68 16.21 5.53
CA LYS A 169 -15.49 17.46 4.77
C LYS A 169 -14.28 18.26 5.26
N ASN A 170 -13.81 17.98 6.49
CA ASN A 170 -12.59 18.56 7.06
C ASN A 170 -11.33 17.75 6.80
N LEU A 171 -11.39 16.64 6.04
CA LEU A 171 -10.21 15.84 5.71
C LEU A 171 -9.08 16.69 5.11
N PRO A 172 -9.34 17.65 4.19
CA PRO A 172 -8.28 18.50 3.63
C PRO A 172 -7.51 19.36 4.66
N ASP A 173 -8.14 19.65 5.81
CA ASP A 173 -7.51 20.40 6.89
C ASP A 173 -6.64 19.51 7.80
N LEU A 174 -6.84 18.20 7.74
CA LEU A 174 -6.25 17.22 8.65
C LEU A 174 -5.15 16.36 8.00
N ALA A 175 -5.24 16.16 6.72
CA ALA A 175 -4.32 15.27 6.00
C ALA A 175 -4.09 15.73 4.56
N VAL A 176 -2.88 15.47 4.08
CA VAL A 176 -2.54 15.47 2.65
C VAL A 176 -2.04 14.08 2.28
N ILE A 177 -2.52 13.58 1.16
CA ILE A 177 -2.17 12.27 0.64
C ILE A 177 -1.25 12.49 -0.56
N GLN A 178 0.03 12.17 -0.39
CA GLN A 178 1.01 12.23 -1.48
C GLN A 178 0.97 10.92 -2.26
N ILE A 179 0.63 11.03 -3.53
CA ILE A 179 0.58 9.93 -4.49
C ILE A 179 1.86 9.98 -5.32
N ASN A 180 2.70 8.96 -5.20
CA ASN A 180 3.95 8.86 -5.96
C ASN A 180 3.78 7.90 -7.12
N ASP A 181 3.84 8.44 -8.35
CA ASP A 181 3.65 7.75 -9.61
C ASP A 181 2.22 7.19 -9.80
N THR A 182 2.03 6.42 -10.86
CA THR A 182 0.72 5.92 -11.29
C THR A 182 0.18 4.77 -10.42
N HIS A 183 1.06 3.99 -9.79
CA HIS A 183 0.70 2.80 -9.03
C HIS A 183 -0.37 3.02 -7.95
N PRO A 184 -0.30 4.07 -7.10
CA PRO A 184 -1.31 4.30 -6.07
C PRO A 184 -2.43 5.27 -6.48
N THR A 185 -2.56 5.63 -7.76
CA THR A 185 -3.60 6.59 -8.20
C THR A 185 -5.03 6.11 -7.96
N MET A 186 -5.24 4.79 -7.84
CA MET A 186 -6.55 4.23 -7.49
C MET A 186 -7.07 4.66 -6.12
N VAL A 187 -6.23 5.26 -5.26
CA VAL A 187 -6.68 5.83 -3.98
C VAL A 187 -7.73 6.93 -4.19
N ILE A 188 -7.65 7.66 -5.29
CA ILE A 188 -8.60 8.73 -5.62
C ILE A 188 -10.03 8.17 -5.77
N PRO A 189 -10.32 7.28 -6.73
CA PRO A 189 -11.66 6.71 -6.85
C PRO A 189 -12.05 5.85 -5.64
N GLU A 190 -11.11 5.21 -4.95
CA GLU A 190 -11.42 4.41 -3.76
C GLU A 190 -11.89 5.28 -2.59
N LEU A 191 -11.26 6.41 -2.33
CA LEU A 191 -11.73 7.37 -1.32
C LEU A 191 -13.11 7.91 -1.67
N ILE A 192 -13.35 8.26 -2.94
CA ILE A 192 -14.66 8.72 -3.41
C ILE A 192 -15.72 7.64 -3.17
N ARG A 193 -15.42 6.39 -3.52
CA ARG A 193 -16.32 5.26 -3.28
C ARG A 193 -16.64 5.08 -1.79
N LEU A 194 -15.62 5.05 -0.94
CA LEU A 194 -15.81 4.87 0.51
C LEU A 194 -16.64 5.99 1.12
N LEU A 195 -16.39 7.25 0.73
CA LEU A 195 -17.14 8.40 1.21
C LEU A 195 -18.61 8.37 0.76
N THR A 196 -18.87 8.03 -0.50
CA THR A 196 -20.24 8.00 -1.04
C THR A 196 -21.03 6.80 -0.55
N GLU A 197 -20.42 5.64 -0.39
CA GLU A 197 -21.11 4.42 0.08
C GLU A 197 -21.38 4.43 1.59
N ASN A 198 -20.44 4.95 2.39
CA ASN A 198 -20.56 4.89 3.85
C ASN A 198 -21.11 6.17 4.48
N GLY A 199 -21.12 7.29 3.76
CA GLY A 199 -21.53 8.59 4.27
C GLY A 199 -20.52 9.23 5.21
N ASP A 200 -20.94 10.33 5.84
CA ASP A 200 -20.12 11.14 6.73
C ASP A 200 -20.12 10.61 8.17
N ILE A 201 -19.23 11.15 9.00
CA ILE A 201 -19.05 10.78 10.42
C ILE A 201 -20.34 10.95 11.22
N ASP A 202 -21.14 11.98 10.91
CA ASP A 202 -22.42 12.28 11.55
C ASP A 202 -23.60 11.43 11.01
N GLY A 203 -23.33 10.52 10.08
CA GLY A 203 -24.32 9.66 9.43
C GLY A 203 -25.04 10.31 8.26
N SER A 204 -24.73 11.55 7.90
CA SER A 204 -25.29 12.20 6.72
C SER A 204 -24.69 11.61 5.43
N PRO A 205 -25.45 11.57 4.31
CA PRO A 205 -24.92 11.13 3.05
C PRO A 205 -23.89 12.11 2.50
N ILE A 206 -22.91 11.60 1.78
CA ILE A 206 -21.94 12.39 1.00
C ILE A 206 -22.26 12.15 -0.48
N THR A 207 -22.56 13.22 -1.21
CA THR A 207 -22.80 13.15 -2.63
C THR A 207 -21.50 12.91 -3.41
N MET A 208 -21.61 12.48 -4.66
CA MET A 208 -20.44 12.30 -5.54
C MET A 208 -19.64 13.60 -5.67
N ASP A 209 -20.30 14.73 -5.88
CA ASP A 209 -19.63 16.03 -6.03
C ASP A 209 -18.93 16.46 -4.75
N GLU A 210 -19.54 16.25 -3.57
CA GLU A 210 -18.91 16.50 -2.28
C GLU A 210 -17.68 15.61 -2.07
N ALA A 211 -17.76 14.32 -2.40
CA ALA A 211 -16.62 13.40 -2.29
C ALA A 211 -15.48 13.81 -3.24
N ILE A 212 -15.77 14.19 -4.45
CA ILE A 212 -14.79 14.69 -5.42
C ILE A 212 -14.10 15.95 -4.88
N ASP A 213 -14.86 16.89 -4.30
CA ASP A 213 -14.29 18.11 -3.71
C ASP A 213 -13.35 17.79 -2.54
N ILE A 214 -13.77 16.92 -1.62
CA ILE A 214 -12.94 16.48 -0.49
C ILE A 214 -11.63 15.85 -0.98
N VAL A 215 -11.73 14.89 -1.90
CA VAL A 215 -10.56 14.12 -2.38
C VAL A 215 -9.62 15.00 -3.21
N SER A 216 -10.15 15.87 -4.06
CA SER A 216 -9.32 16.78 -4.87
C SER A 216 -8.51 17.77 -4.04
N LYS A 217 -9.02 18.14 -2.86
CA LYS A 217 -8.32 19.02 -1.91
C LYS A 217 -7.36 18.27 -0.97
N SER A 218 -7.48 16.94 -0.89
CA SER A 218 -6.68 16.11 0.02
C SER A 218 -5.51 15.42 -0.66
N CYS A 219 -5.53 15.26 -1.98
CA CYS A 219 -4.53 14.50 -2.74
C CYS A 219 -3.55 15.43 -3.47
N ALA A 220 -2.28 15.02 -3.46
CA ALA A 220 -1.21 15.61 -4.27
C ALA A 220 -0.54 14.49 -5.07
N TYR A 221 -0.22 14.76 -6.32
CA TYR A 221 0.35 13.78 -7.24
C TYR A 221 1.71 14.20 -7.78
N THR A 222 2.64 13.27 -7.79
CA THR A 222 3.94 13.45 -8.45
C THR A 222 4.17 12.31 -9.44
N ASN A 223 4.40 12.66 -10.69
CA ASN A 223 4.77 11.69 -11.72
C ASN A 223 6.28 11.44 -11.68
N HIS A 224 6.68 10.17 -11.67
CA HIS A 224 8.08 9.73 -11.72
C HIS A 224 8.42 9.03 -13.04
N THR A 225 7.45 8.85 -13.93
CA THR A 225 7.58 8.11 -15.19
C THR A 225 7.71 9.05 -16.36
N ILE A 226 8.77 8.89 -17.18
CA ILE A 226 9.05 9.74 -18.33
C ILE A 226 8.79 9.00 -19.66
N LEU A 227 9.00 7.68 -19.67
CA LEU A 227 8.91 6.88 -20.89
C LEU A 227 7.47 6.49 -21.19
N ALA A 228 7.02 6.77 -22.42
CA ALA A 228 5.66 6.44 -22.88
C ALA A 228 5.36 4.93 -22.74
N GLU A 229 6.34 4.08 -23.06
CA GLU A 229 6.22 2.62 -22.96
C GLU A 229 5.95 2.13 -21.53
N THR A 230 6.39 2.87 -20.54
CA THR A 230 6.14 2.54 -19.12
C THR A 230 4.76 3.02 -18.68
N LEU A 231 4.21 4.06 -19.28
CA LEU A 231 2.86 4.56 -18.99
C LEU A 231 1.75 3.66 -19.54
N GLU A 232 2.06 2.84 -20.54
CA GLU A 232 1.12 1.90 -21.17
C GLU A 232 1.04 0.55 -20.41
N LYS A 233 1.90 0.32 -19.44
CA LYS A 233 1.94 -0.87 -18.60
C LYS A 233 1.25 -0.62 -17.28
#